data_f5eac52ff8a2bc93f10570b383044368
#
_entry.id   f5eac52ff8a2bc93f10570b383044368
#
_cell.length_a   1.000
_cell.length_b   1.000
_cell.length_c   1.000
_cell.angle_alpha   90.00
_cell.angle_beta   90.00
_cell.angle_gamma   90.00
#
_symmetry.space_group_name_H-M   'P 1'
#
loop_
_entity.id
_entity.type
_entity.pdbx_description
1 polymer ?
#
loop_
_entity_poly.entity_id
_entity_poly.type
_entity_poly.pdbx_seq_one_letter_code
_entity_poly.pdbx_strand_id
1 'polypeptide(L)'
;QMSNSFLINTSNRIRSTPFTSRNELAGVKNYTVYNNTLLPTIFKSLKEDYYHLIKNVQLWDVCAQRVIEVKGRKSLSLMQYLFCRDFSNVSSGKAYYAPIVNFEGGLLNDPVVFCIADNHFLISLSDSDLFNWVSAINNSKEFYSEVKETDIFTIAIQGPKSEKLAQKIFGVEIQNLKYFNFIKLPFNGEEIMISKTGYSKQSGYEILLINPNKAIMLWDLIIEKGKEFNIRVGCPNTVSYTHLRAHE
;
A
#
# COMPACT_ATOMS: atom_id res chain seq x y z
N GLN A 1 15.67 -34.75 1.11
CA GLN A 1 16.15 -33.83 0.09
C GLN A 1 16.43 -32.51 0.78
N MET A 2 17.71 -32.11 0.88
CA MET A 2 18.08 -30.79 1.38
C MET A 2 17.60 -29.77 0.33
N SER A 3 16.69 -28.89 0.71
CA SER A 3 16.37 -27.73 -0.12
C SER A 3 17.59 -26.83 -0.12
N ASN A 4 18.23 -26.65 -1.26
CA ASN A 4 19.22 -25.60 -1.44
C ASN A 4 18.53 -24.25 -1.24
N SER A 5 18.61 -23.71 -0.02
CA SER A 5 18.17 -22.33 0.23
C SER A 5 19.22 -21.40 -0.35
N PHE A 6 18.92 -20.77 -1.49
CA PHE A 6 19.75 -19.71 -2.02
C PHE A 6 19.61 -18.48 -1.11
N LEU A 7 20.74 -17.98 -0.61
CA LEU A 7 20.78 -16.69 0.07
C LEU A 7 20.93 -15.58 -0.98
N ILE A 8 19.98 -14.67 -0.99
CA ILE A 8 20.08 -13.45 -1.80
C ILE A 8 20.75 -12.38 -0.94
N ASN A 9 21.90 -11.91 -1.33
CA ASN A 9 22.51 -10.74 -0.70
C ASN A 9 21.72 -9.48 -1.09
N THR A 10 21.22 -8.79 -0.07
CA THR A 10 20.63 -7.46 -0.25
C THR A 10 21.75 -6.50 -0.61
N SER A 11 21.63 -5.86 -1.76
CA SER A 11 22.52 -4.78 -2.21
C SER A 11 21.81 -3.44 -2.08
N ASN A 12 22.53 -2.33 -2.32
CA ASN A 12 21.91 -1.00 -2.36
C ASN A 12 20.82 -0.83 -3.42
N ARG A 13 20.59 -1.84 -4.26
CA ARG A 13 19.49 -1.88 -5.24
C ARG A 13 18.18 -2.34 -4.60
N ILE A 14 18.22 -2.96 -3.42
CA ILE A 14 17.05 -3.41 -2.68
C ILE A 14 16.92 -2.51 -1.47
N ARG A 15 15.80 -1.82 -1.40
CA ARG A 15 15.50 -0.85 -0.36
C ARG A 15 14.94 -1.55 0.87
N SER A 16 15.35 -1.11 2.05
CA SER A 16 14.61 -1.34 3.29
C SER A 16 13.49 -0.31 3.43
N THR A 17 12.57 -0.57 4.36
CA THR A 17 11.52 0.37 4.73
C THR A 17 11.80 0.98 6.10
N PRO A 18 11.13 2.05 6.50
CA PRO A 18 11.20 2.55 7.88
C PRO A 18 10.79 1.51 8.93
N PHE A 19 10.04 0.47 8.52
CA PHE A 19 9.50 -0.56 9.39
C PHE A 19 10.28 -1.88 9.38
N THR A 20 11.34 -1.99 8.58
CA THR A 20 12.14 -3.23 8.47
C THR A 20 12.59 -3.74 9.84
N SER A 21 13.10 -2.87 10.72
CA SER A 21 13.50 -3.24 12.08
C SER A 21 12.33 -3.75 12.93
N ARG A 22 11.12 -3.23 12.72
CA ARG A 22 9.91 -3.69 13.42
C ARG A 22 9.41 -5.05 12.90
N ASN A 23 9.57 -5.30 11.60
CA ASN A 23 9.32 -6.63 11.02
C ASN A 23 10.27 -7.67 11.58
N GLU A 24 11.55 -7.33 11.72
CA GLU A 24 12.57 -8.20 12.31
C GLU A 24 12.25 -8.52 13.78
N LEU A 25 11.94 -7.51 14.59
CA LEU A 25 11.53 -7.68 15.98
C LEU A 25 10.25 -8.53 16.11
N ALA A 26 9.34 -8.45 15.15
CA ALA A 26 8.13 -9.28 15.11
C ALA A 26 8.40 -10.72 14.65
N GLY A 27 9.62 -11.05 14.27
CA GLY A 27 10.05 -12.39 13.89
C GLY A 27 9.68 -12.76 12.45
N VAL A 28 9.83 -11.82 11.52
CA VAL A 28 9.70 -12.11 10.09
C VAL A 28 10.65 -13.23 9.69
N LYS A 29 10.15 -14.21 8.95
CA LYS A 29 10.95 -15.37 8.50
C LYS A 29 11.46 -15.21 7.10
N ASN A 30 10.67 -14.60 6.22
CA ASN A 30 11.00 -14.46 4.81
C ASN A 30 10.58 -13.09 4.28
N TYR A 31 11.36 -12.61 3.31
CA TYR A 31 11.05 -11.46 2.48
C TYR A 31 11.01 -11.87 1.01
N THR A 32 10.26 -11.13 0.23
CA THR A 32 10.41 -11.05 -1.23
C THR A 32 10.84 -9.65 -1.63
N VAL A 33 11.23 -9.48 -2.89
CA VAL A 33 11.49 -8.17 -3.47
C VAL A 33 10.29 -7.75 -4.32
N TYR A 34 9.79 -6.57 -4.08
CA TYR A 34 8.63 -5.99 -4.74
C TYR A 34 8.92 -4.49 -4.95
N ASN A 35 8.89 -4.00 -6.18
CA ASN A 35 9.34 -2.64 -6.53
C ASN A 35 10.72 -2.27 -5.93
N ASN A 36 11.70 -3.16 -6.08
CA ASN A 36 13.05 -3.01 -5.52
C ASN A 36 13.07 -2.75 -3.99
N THR A 37 12.05 -3.21 -3.26
CA THR A 37 11.89 -2.99 -1.82
C THR A 37 11.61 -4.33 -1.14
N LEU A 38 12.13 -4.51 0.07
CA LEU A 38 11.84 -5.68 0.89
C LEU A 38 10.37 -5.68 1.30
N LEU A 39 9.67 -6.77 1.00
CA LEU A 39 8.29 -7.02 1.41
C LEU A 39 8.24 -8.28 2.27
N PRO A 40 7.78 -8.21 3.54
CA PRO A 40 7.58 -9.39 4.37
C PRO A 40 6.60 -10.38 3.75
N THR A 41 6.88 -11.69 3.87
CA THR A 41 6.03 -12.72 3.28
C THR A 41 5.54 -13.77 4.29
N ILE A 42 6.26 -14.00 5.37
CA ILE A 42 5.89 -15.00 6.39
C ILE A 42 6.40 -14.55 7.77
N PHE A 43 5.52 -14.62 8.79
CA PHE A 43 5.90 -14.43 10.20
C PHE A 43 5.85 -15.74 10.99
N LYS A 44 4.75 -16.47 11.01
CA LYS A 44 4.63 -17.79 11.64
C LYS A 44 4.63 -18.91 10.61
N SER A 45 3.54 -19.05 9.92
CA SER A 45 3.35 -19.86 8.73
C SER A 45 2.20 -19.26 7.92
N LEU A 46 2.12 -19.53 6.62
CA LEU A 46 1.02 -19.01 5.79
C LEU A 46 -0.35 -19.37 6.37
N LYS A 47 -0.50 -20.59 6.90
CA LYS A 47 -1.75 -21.07 7.51
C LYS A 47 -2.10 -20.30 8.79
N GLU A 48 -1.14 -20.18 9.72
CA GLU A 48 -1.38 -19.47 10.98
C GLU A 48 -1.61 -17.98 10.78
N ASP A 49 -0.81 -17.36 9.91
CA ASP A 49 -0.92 -15.94 9.58
C ASP A 49 -2.28 -15.65 8.92
N TYR A 50 -2.77 -16.52 8.02
CA TYR A 50 -4.09 -16.43 7.43
C TYR A 50 -5.22 -16.57 8.46
N TYR A 51 -5.20 -17.60 9.31
CA TYR A 51 -6.26 -17.78 10.32
C TYR A 51 -6.26 -16.66 11.36
N HIS A 52 -5.12 -16.07 11.63
CA HIS A 52 -5.06 -14.88 12.46
C HIS A 52 -5.71 -13.68 11.77
N LEU A 53 -5.41 -13.45 10.49
CA LEU A 53 -5.97 -12.35 9.68
C LEU A 53 -7.50 -12.37 9.66
N ILE A 54 -8.11 -13.52 9.39
CA ILE A 54 -9.57 -13.62 9.26
C ILE A 54 -10.35 -13.59 10.59
N LYS A 55 -9.64 -13.65 11.72
CA LYS A 55 -10.26 -13.62 13.05
C LYS A 55 -9.95 -12.37 13.88
N ASN A 56 -8.87 -11.70 13.56
CA ASN A 56 -8.35 -10.61 14.39
C ASN A 56 -8.00 -9.36 13.55
N VAL A 57 -6.86 -8.76 13.82
CA VAL A 57 -6.30 -7.64 13.06
C VAL A 57 -4.80 -7.83 12.90
N GLN A 58 -4.30 -7.44 11.73
CA GLN A 58 -2.86 -7.42 11.44
C GLN A 58 -2.41 -6.04 11.03
N LEU A 59 -1.15 -5.72 11.35
CA LEU A 59 -0.44 -4.55 10.84
C LEU A 59 0.58 -5.02 9.82
N TRP A 60 0.54 -4.47 8.61
CA TRP A 60 1.39 -4.82 7.49
C TRP A 60 2.28 -3.66 7.06
N ASP A 61 3.55 -3.93 6.86
CA ASP A 61 4.44 -3.07 6.11
C ASP A 61 4.23 -3.34 4.61
N VAL A 62 3.59 -2.40 3.94
CA VAL A 62 3.32 -2.44 2.49
C VAL A 62 4.02 -1.31 1.75
N CYS A 63 5.13 -0.79 2.30
CA CYS A 63 5.93 0.28 1.67
C CYS A 63 6.52 -0.11 0.32
N ALA A 64 6.55 -1.40 0.00
CA ALA A 64 6.90 -1.90 -1.32
C ALA A 64 5.89 -1.47 -2.40
N GLN A 65 4.66 -1.10 -2.02
CA GLN A 65 3.73 -0.36 -2.87
C GLN A 65 4.21 1.09 -2.98
N ARG A 66 5.19 1.32 -3.86
CA ARG A 66 5.75 2.65 -4.10
C ARG A 66 4.66 3.60 -4.58
N VAL A 67 4.85 4.89 -4.36
CA VAL A 67 3.86 5.91 -4.72
C VAL A 67 4.46 6.91 -5.69
N ILE A 68 3.80 7.09 -6.84
CA ILE A 68 4.10 8.14 -7.82
C ILE A 68 3.12 9.29 -7.59
N GLU A 69 3.62 10.51 -7.52
CA GLU A 69 2.83 11.73 -7.53
C GLU A 69 2.77 12.28 -8.95
N VAL A 70 1.56 12.61 -9.41
CA VAL A 70 1.30 13.29 -10.68
C VAL A 70 0.48 14.54 -10.40
N LYS A 71 1.02 15.72 -10.73
CA LYS A 71 0.30 16.98 -10.53
C LYS A 71 0.58 18.01 -11.62
N GLY A 72 -0.31 18.98 -11.75
CA GLY A 72 -0.20 20.07 -12.69
C GLY A 72 -1.37 20.16 -13.66
N ARG A 73 -1.39 21.20 -14.46
CA ARG A 73 -2.53 21.59 -15.30
C ARG A 73 -3.05 20.48 -16.23
N LYS A 74 -2.18 19.63 -16.75
CA LYS A 74 -2.54 18.53 -17.67
C LYS A 74 -2.54 17.16 -17.02
N SER A 75 -2.44 17.07 -15.69
CA SER A 75 -2.35 15.79 -15.00
C SER A 75 -3.59 14.93 -15.19
N LEU A 76 -4.80 15.51 -15.15
CA LEU A 76 -6.02 14.77 -15.45
C LEU A 76 -6.02 14.19 -16.87
N SER A 77 -5.55 14.97 -17.86
CA SER A 77 -5.42 14.47 -19.23
C SER A 77 -4.40 13.35 -19.37
N LEU A 78 -3.29 13.45 -18.63
CA LEU A 78 -2.29 12.38 -18.56
C LEU A 78 -2.90 11.10 -17.93
N MET A 79 -3.63 11.24 -16.82
CA MET A 79 -4.31 10.11 -16.18
C MET A 79 -5.33 9.45 -17.13
N GLN A 80 -6.14 10.25 -17.82
CA GLN A 80 -7.11 9.76 -18.80
C GLN A 80 -6.44 9.02 -19.97
N TYR A 81 -5.24 9.45 -20.37
CA TYR A 81 -4.48 8.79 -21.44
C TYR A 81 -3.83 7.48 -20.98
N LEU A 82 -3.32 7.43 -19.76
CA LEU A 82 -2.54 6.31 -19.24
C LEU A 82 -3.40 5.10 -18.86
N PHE A 83 -4.56 5.33 -18.26
CA PHE A 83 -5.33 4.28 -17.58
C PHE A 83 -6.53 3.81 -18.39
N CYS A 84 -6.88 2.53 -18.26
CA CYS A 84 -8.07 1.94 -18.86
C CYS A 84 -9.38 2.42 -18.22
N ARG A 85 -9.27 3.14 -17.09
CA ARG A 85 -10.41 3.71 -16.38
C ARG A 85 -10.71 5.11 -16.90
N ASP A 86 -12.00 5.46 -16.99
CA ASP A 86 -12.42 6.82 -17.25
C ASP A 86 -12.19 7.72 -16.02
N PHE A 87 -11.34 8.74 -16.19
CA PHE A 87 -11.02 9.74 -15.20
C PHE A 87 -11.84 11.02 -15.31
N SER A 88 -12.78 11.14 -16.26
CA SER A 88 -13.60 12.34 -16.43
C SER A 88 -14.51 12.64 -15.23
N ASN A 89 -14.84 11.62 -14.44
CA ASN A 89 -15.76 11.69 -13.30
C ASN A 89 -15.10 11.37 -11.95
N VAL A 90 -13.78 11.51 -11.85
CA VAL A 90 -13.09 11.32 -10.56
C VAL A 90 -13.33 12.52 -9.63
N SER A 91 -13.26 12.28 -8.34
CA SER A 91 -13.46 13.33 -7.33
C SER A 91 -12.45 13.23 -6.22
N SER A 92 -12.04 14.40 -5.70
CA SER A 92 -11.16 14.48 -4.53
C SER A 92 -11.71 13.69 -3.33
N GLY A 93 -10.82 13.10 -2.57
CA GLY A 93 -11.15 12.26 -1.42
C GLY A 93 -11.49 10.79 -1.77
N LYS A 94 -11.41 10.42 -3.04
CA LYS A 94 -11.66 9.05 -3.51
C LYS A 94 -10.43 8.39 -4.09
N ALA A 95 -10.37 7.07 -3.92
CA ALA A 95 -9.42 6.18 -4.55
C ALA A 95 -10.07 5.37 -5.67
N TYR A 96 -9.28 4.94 -6.63
CA TYR A 96 -9.75 4.23 -7.81
C TYR A 96 -8.79 3.10 -8.16
N TYR A 97 -9.29 1.88 -8.29
CA TYR A 97 -8.53 0.81 -8.93
C TYR A 97 -8.48 1.09 -10.44
N ALA A 98 -7.28 1.20 -10.98
CA ALA A 98 -7.07 1.70 -12.33
C ALA A 98 -5.94 0.94 -13.04
N PRO A 99 -6.24 -0.18 -13.74
CA PRO A 99 -5.25 -0.89 -14.53
C PRO A 99 -4.67 -0.02 -15.64
N ILE A 100 -3.37 -0.22 -15.90
CA ILE A 100 -2.63 0.41 -16.99
C ILE A 100 -2.01 -0.67 -17.86
N VAL A 101 -2.12 -0.49 -19.18
CA VAL A 101 -1.64 -1.44 -20.18
C VAL A 101 -0.64 -0.79 -21.14
N ASN A 102 0.17 -1.60 -21.80
CA ASN A 102 1.03 -1.17 -22.90
C ASN A 102 0.20 -1.02 -24.20
N PHE A 103 0.85 -0.66 -25.29
CA PHE A 103 0.17 -0.44 -26.58
C PHE A 103 -0.38 -1.71 -27.24
N GLU A 104 0.08 -2.90 -26.80
CA GLU A 104 -0.42 -4.19 -27.24
C GLU A 104 -1.52 -4.75 -26.34
N GLY A 105 -1.93 -4.01 -25.29
CA GLY A 105 -2.94 -4.43 -24.32
C GLY A 105 -2.41 -5.31 -23.19
N GLY A 106 -1.09 -5.50 -23.09
CA GLY A 106 -0.46 -6.20 -21.96
C GLY A 106 -0.50 -5.38 -20.68
N LEU A 107 -0.89 -6.00 -19.56
CA LEU A 107 -0.95 -5.33 -18.25
C LEU A 107 0.46 -4.92 -17.79
N LEU A 108 0.64 -3.63 -17.53
CA LEU A 108 1.87 -3.07 -16.96
C LEU A 108 1.80 -2.99 -15.43
N ASN A 109 0.67 -2.56 -14.91
CA ASN A 109 0.43 -2.40 -13.47
C ASN A 109 -1.08 -2.31 -13.22
N ASP A 110 -1.51 -2.58 -11.99
CA ASP A 110 -2.90 -2.45 -11.55
C ASP A 110 -3.00 -1.63 -10.24
N PRO A 111 -2.58 -0.36 -10.28
CA PRO A 111 -2.45 0.47 -9.10
C PRO A 111 -3.80 0.92 -8.54
N VAL A 112 -3.73 1.44 -7.31
CA VAL A 112 -4.78 2.28 -6.73
C VAL A 112 -4.37 3.74 -6.91
N VAL A 113 -5.24 4.53 -7.53
CA VAL A 113 -5.04 5.97 -7.76
C VAL A 113 -5.89 6.77 -6.78
N PHE A 114 -5.25 7.63 -6.00
CA PHE A 114 -5.90 8.56 -5.09
C PHE A 114 -6.05 9.92 -5.77
N CYS A 115 -7.29 10.42 -5.87
CA CYS A 115 -7.56 11.76 -6.37
C CYS A 115 -7.47 12.77 -5.22
N ILE A 116 -6.34 13.47 -5.13
CA ILE A 116 -6.08 14.46 -4.06
C ILE A 116 -6.81 15.77 -4.36
N ALA A 117 -6.80 16.17 -5.63
CA ALA A 117 -7.50 17.32 -6.17
C ALA A 117 -7.67 17.11 -7.68
N ASP A 118 -8.39 17.99 -8.37
CA ASP A 118 -8.69 17.89 -9.80
C ASP A 118 -7.46 17.68 -10.69
N ASN A 119 -6.32 18.23 -10.28
CA ASN A 119 -5.05 18.13 -11.01
C ASN A 119 -3.91 17.59 -10.13
N HIS A 120 -4.24 16.69 -9.19
CA HIS A 120 -3.26 16.13 -8.29
C HIS A 120 -3.64 14.69 -7.91
N PHE A 121 -2.79 13.73 -8.26
CA PHE A 121 -3.02 12.30 -8.06
C PHE A 121 -1.82 11.65 -7.39
N LEU A 122 -2.09 10.64 -6.55
CA LEU A 122 -1.10 9.70 -6.05
C LEU A 122 -1.43 8.32 -6.63
N ILE A 123 -0.42 7.64 -7.15
CA ILE A 123 -0.55 6.32 -7.76
C ILE A 123 0.22 5.32 -6.87
N SER A 124 -0.50 4.47 -6.14
CA SER A 124 0.09 3.40 -5.32
C SER A 124 0.26 2.15 -6.17
N LEU A 125 1.50 1.74 -6.38
CA LEU A 125 1.89 0.76 -7.40
C LEU A 125 1.74 -0.69 -6.94
N SER A 126 1.36 -1.55 -7.88
CA SER A 126 1.74 -2.97 -7.87
C SER A 126 3.18 -3.14 -8.35
N ASP A 127 3.66 -4.39 -8.46
CA ASP A 127 5.06 -4.68 -8.79
C ASP A 127 5.36 -4.45 -10.28
N SER A 128 5.87 -3.29 -10.61
CA SER A 128 6.51 -2.99 -11.89
C SER A 128 7.13 -1.59 -11.89
N ASP A 129 8.01 -1.31 -12.88
CA ASP A 129 8.69 -0.02 -13.05
C ASP A 129 7.80 1.01 -13.78
N LEU A 130 6.62 1.27 -13.20
CA LEU A 130 5.61 2.15 -13.79
C LEU A 130 6.06 3.62 -13.88
N PHE A 131 6.96 4.06 -13.00
CA PHE A 131 7.46 5.45 -13.01
C PHE A 131 8.08 5.82 -14.36
N ASN A 132 8.91 4.94 -14.92
CA ASN A 132 9.54 5.19 -16.22
C ASN A 132 8.51 5.27 -17.35
N TRP A 133 7.50 4.40 -17.34
CA TRP A 133 6.42 4.45 -18.33
C TRP A 133 5.62 5.75 -18.25
N VAL A 134 5.16 6.12 -17.06
CA VAL A 134 4.42 7.38 -16.84
C VAL A 134 5.23 8.59 -17.27
N SER A 135 6.51 8.63 -16.90
CA SER A 135 7.42 9.74 -17.26
C SER A 135 7.67 9.81 -18.76
N ALA A 136 7.86 8.68 -19.43
CA ALA A 136 8.07 8.62 -20.87
C ALA A 136 6.83 9.11 -21.64
N ILE A 137 5.63 8.65 -21.27
CA ILE A 137 4.38 9.07 -21.87
C ILE A 137 4.11 10.56 -21.61
N ASN A 138 4.30 11.01 -20.37
CA ASN A 138 4.14 12.41 -19.99
C ASN A 138 4.94 13.36 -20.90
N ASN A 139 6.19 13.01 -21.17
CA ASN A 139 7.08 13.80 -22.02
C ASN A 139 6.75 13.63 -23.51
N SER A 140 6.62 12.39 -23.98
CA SER A 140 6.42 12.11 -25.42
C SER A 140 5.08 12.60 -25.97
N LYS A 141 4.07 12.70 -25.11
CA LYS A 141 2.74 13.23 -25.44
C LYS A 141 2.52 14.67 -24.98
N GLU A 142 3.59 15.34 -24.56
CA GLU A 142 3.61 16.77 -24.22
C GLU A 142 2.58 17.20 -23.16
N PHE A 143 2.28 16.30 -22.20
CA PHE A 143 1.46 16.69 -21.05
C PHE A 143 2.22 17.61 -20.10
N TYR A 144 3.53 17.38 -19.95
CA TYR A 144 4.43 18.16 -19.10
C TYR A 144 3.90 18.37 -17.67
N SER A 145 3.25 17.37 -17.13
CA SER A 145 2.87 17.33 -15.72
C SER A 145 4.11 17.06 -14.85
N GLU A 146 4.08 17.51 -13.62
CA GLU A 146 5.10 17.08 -12.64
C GLU A 146 4.83 15.63 -12.26
N VAL A 147 5.80 14.75 -12.53
CA VAL A 147 5.76 13.33 -12.21
C VAL A 147 6.98 13.00 -11.37
N LYS A 148 6.78 12.48 -10.17
CA LYS A 148 7.87 12.07 -9.30
C LYS A 148 7.52 10.83 -8.48
N GLU A 149 8.52 9.99 -8.20
CA GLU A 149 8.42 8.99 -7.15
C GLU A 149 8.56 9.68 -5.79
N THR A 150 7.69 9.34 -4.86
CA THR A 150 7.62 10.01 -3.55
C THR A 150 8.24 9.16 -2.45
N ASP A 151 8.54 9.79 -1.31
CA ASP A 151 8.91 9.11 -0.07
C ASP A 151 7.69 8.89 0.85
N ILE A 152 6.54 8.59 0.25
CA ILE A 152 5.34 8.18 0.98
C ILE A 152 5.48 6.70 1.34
N PHE A 153 5.31 6.40 2.63
CA PHE A 153 5.39 5.06 3.19
C PHE A 153 4.00 4.58 3.59
N THR A 154 3.62 3.41 3.11
CA THR A 154 2.28 2.86 3.35
C THR A 154 2.35 1.68 4.31
N ILE A 155 1.50 1.71 5.35
CA ILE A 155 1.21 0.57 6.20
C ILE A 155 -0.27 0.24 6.12
N ALA A 156 -0.65 -1.01 6.41
CA ALA A 156 -2.03 -1.43 6.37
C ALA A 156 -2.48 -2.09 7.68
N ILE A 157 -3.65 -1.71 8.16
CA ILE A 157 -4.36 -2.36 9.26
C ILE A 157 -5.46 -3.21 8.64
N GLN A 158 -5.36 -4.53 8.70
CA GLN A 158 -6.26 -5.45 7.99
C GLN A 158 -6.85 -6.49 8.93
N GLY A 159 -8.11 -6.85 8.72
CA GLY A 159 -8.83 -7.88 9.47
C GLY A 159 -10.16 -7.39 10.07
N PRO A 160 -11.03 -8.30 10.56
CA PRO A 160 -12.37 -7.95 11.03
C PRO A 160 -12.39 -7.00 12.24
N LYS A 161 -11.29 -6.91 13.00
CA LYS A 161 -11.18 -5.97 14.13
C LYS A 161 -10.52 -4.64 13.77
N SER A 162 -10.16 -4.43 12.50
CA SER A 162 -9.47 -3.22 12.03
C SER A 162 -10.26 -1.94 12.23
N GLU A 163 -11.59 -1.98 12.06
CA GLU A 163 -12.44 -0.80 12.22
C GLU A 163 -12.45 -0.29 13.67
N LYS A 164 -12.59 -1.20 14.64
CA LYS A 164 -12.54 -0.85 16.06
C LYS A 164 -11.20 -0.29 16.48
N LEU A 165 -10.12 -0.88 15.98
CA LEU A 165 -8.77 -0.40 16.24
C LEU A 165 -8.53 0.97 15.60
N ALA A 166 -8.89 1.15 14.34
CA ALA A 166 -8.74 2.42 13.64
C ALA A 166 -9.54 3.54 14.32
N GLN A 167 -10.77 3.27 14.72
CA GLN A 167 -11.58 4.22 15.48
C GLN A 167 -10.93 4.61 16.82
N LYS A 168 -10.36 3.65 17.54
CA LYS A 168 -9.69 3.90 18.81
C LYS A 168 -8.47 4.81 18.66
N ILE A 169 -7.76 4.72 17.53
CA ILE A 169 -6.53 5.50 17.28
C ILE A 169 -6.85 6.86 16.65
N PHE A 170 -7.75 6.89 15.65
CA PHE A 170 -7.97 8.04 14.77
C PHE A 170 -9.31 8.75 15.00
N GLY A 171 -10.13 8.27 15.94
CA GLY A 171 -11.39 8.91 16.28
C GLY A 171 -12.57 8.48 15.42
N VAL A 172 -13.67 9.23 15.59
CA VAL A 172 -14.97 8.89 14.97
C VAL A 172 -15.03 9.19 13.48
N GLU A 173 -14.15 10.04 12.97
CA GLU A 173 -14.10 10.41 11.55
C GLU A 173 -13.88 9.19 10.66
N ILE A 174 -13.14 8.18 11.18
CA ILE A 174 -12.85 6.96 10.43
C ILE A 174 -14.09 6.06 10.23
N GLN A 175 -15.09 6.14 11.11
CA GLN A 175 -16.28 5.27 11.06
C GLN A 175 -17.12 5.46 9.80
N ASN A 176 -17.21 6.69 9.33
CA ASN A 176 -18.05 7.06 8.19
C ASN A 176 -17.27 6.97 6.86
N LEU A 177 -16.00 6.58 6.91
CA LEU A 177 -15.19 6.46 5.71
C LEU A 177 -15.69 5.28 4.85
N LYS A 178 -16.15 5.61 3.64
CA LYS A 178 -16.64 4.61 2.68
C LYS A 178 -15.48 3.89 2.01
N TYR A 179 -15.74 2.69 1.54
CA TYR A 179 -14.77 1.91 0.78
C TYR A 179 -14.29 2.71 -0.45
N PHE A 180 -13.00 2.67 -0.72
CA PHE A 180 -12.30 3.49 -1.72
C PHE A 180 -12.42 5.01 -1.52
N ASN A 181 -12.65 5.46 -0.28
CA ASN A 181 -12.48 6.86 0.10
C ASN A 181 -11.30 7.01 1.05
N PHE A 182 -10.75 8.21 1.12
CA PHE A 182 -9.69 8.55 2.07
C PHE A 182 -9.96 9.90 2.74
N ILE A 183 -9.36 10.07 3.89
CA ILE A 183 -9.33 11.34 4.65
C ILE A 183 -7.91 11.66 5.04
N LYS A 184 -7.66 12.92 5.31
CA LYS A 184 -6.41 13.41 5.86
C LYS A 184 -6.64 13.78 7.31
N LEU A 185 -5.76 13.30 8.18
CA LEU A 185 -5.83 13.54 9.62
C LEU A 185 -4.49 14.03 10.16
N PRO A 186 -4.50 14.89 11.19
CA PRO A 186 -3.28 15.28 11.86
C PRO A 186 -2.72 14.11 12.70
N PHE A 187 -1.43 13.90 12.63
CA PHE A 187 -0.70 12.94 13.46
C PHE A 187 0.62 13.55 13.93
N ASN A 188 0.68 13.89 15.21
CA ASN A 188 1.89 14.39 15.87
C ASN A 188 2.61 15.53 15.12
N GLY A 189 1.84 16.56 14.73
CA GLY A 189 2.33 17.74 14.00
C GLY A 189 2.50 17.56 12.48
N GLU A 190 2.20 16.38 11.97
CA GLU A 190 2.22 16.05 10.54
C GLU A 190 0.82 15.68 10.05
N GLU A 191 0.64 15.57 8.73
CA GLU A 191 -0.58 15.04 8.13
C GLU A 191 -0.34 13.61 7.64
N ILE A 192 -1.26 12.72 7.97
CA ILE A 192 -1.33 11.37 7.40
C ILE A 192 -2.59 11.22 6.56
N MET A 193 -2.54 10.40 5.54
CA MET A 193 -3.71 10.05 4.73
C MET A 193 -4.16 8.63 5.08
N ILE A 194 -5.44 8.45 5.39
CA ILE A 194 -6.02 7.16 5.74
C ILE A 194 -7.10 6.82 4.71
N SER A 195 -6.91 5.69 4.03
CA SER A 195 -7.84 5.18 3.03
C SER A 195 -8.52 3.91 3.52
N LYS A 196 -9.82 3.77 3.23
CA LYS A 196 -10.53 2.51 3.42
C LYS A 196 -10.33 1.62 2.21
N THR A 197 -9.11 1.14 2.07
CA THR A 197 -8.63 0.23 1.02
C THR A 197 -7.84 -0.92 1.65
N GLY A 198 -7.47 -1.91 0.85
CA GLY A 198 -6.64 -3.02 1.28
C GLY A 198 -6.80 -4.26 0.40
N TYR A 199 -5.83 -5.16 0.48
CA TYR A 199 -5.75 -6.37 -0.34
C TYR A 199 -6.14 -7.66 0.41
N SER A 200 -6.76 -7.56 1.61
CA SER A 200 -6.98 -8.72 2.49
C SER A 200 -8.29 -9.48 2.27
N LYS A 201 -9.23 -8.95 1.49
CA LYS A 201 -10.64 -9.38 1.45
C LYS A 201 -11.34 -9.29 2.83
N GLN A 202 -10.73 -8.60 3.78
CA GLN A 202 -11.27 -8.27 5.09
C GLN A 202 -11.50 -6.76 5.16
N SER A 203 -12.17 -6.27 6.20
CA SER A 203 -12.16 -4.84 6.49
C SER A 203 -10.75 -4.37 6.78
N GLY A 204 -10.44 -3.14 6.41
CA GLY A 204 -9.11 -2.59 6.62
C GLY A 204 -8.92 -1.16 6.16
N TYR A 205 -7.75 -0.65 6.49
CA TYR A 205 -7.31 0.70 6.13
C TYR A 205 -5.85 0.66 5.72
N GLU A 206 -5.52 1.51 4.77
CA GLU A 206 -4.14 1.82 4.40
C GLU A 206 -3.82 3.23 4.88
N ILE A 207 -2.66 3.41 5.49
CA ILE A 207 -2.20 4.67 6.07
C ILE A 207 -0.94 5.07 5.33
N LEU A 208 -1.00 6.22 4.67
CA LEU A 208 0.10 6.78 3.89
C LEU A 208 0.77 7.88 4.72
N LEU A 209 2.06 7.69 5.02
CA LEU A 209 2.90 8.62 5.77
C LEU A 209 3.84 9.34 4.83
N ILE A 210 3.88 10.66 4.93
CA ILE A 210 4.81 11.50 4.16
C ILE A 210 6.16 11.62 4.89
N ASN A 211 6.16 11.62 6.23
CA ASN A 211 7.37 11.80 7.02
C ASN A 211 7.86 10.48 7.65
N PRO A 212 9.00 9.93 7.21
CA PRO A 212 9.54 8.68 7.75
C PRO A 212 9.94 8.78 9.23
N ASN A 213 10.25 9.97 9.74
CA ASN A 213 10.62 10.17 11.15
C ASN A 213 9.45 9.88 12.11
N LYS A 214 8.22 9.88 11.62
CA LYS A 214 7.02 9.55 12.41
C LYS A 214 6.59 8.09 12.25
N ALA A 215 7.21 7.35 11.34
CA ALA A 215 6.82 5.99 10.98
C ALA A 215 6.84 5.04 12.19
N ILE A 216 7.94 5.00 12.91
CA ILE A 216 8.10 4.11 14.08
C ILE A 216 7.10 4.47 15.20
N MET A 217 6.89 5.77 15.44
CA MET A 217 5.92 6.22 16.45
C MET A 217 4.50 5.75 16.11
N LEU A 218 4.07 5.87 14.85
CA LEU A 218 2.76 5.41 14.43
C LEU A 218 2.65 3.89 14.52
N TRP A 219 3.67 3.17 14.07
CA TRP A 219 3.71 1.72 14.16
C TRP A 219 3.55 1.23 15.59
N ASP A 220 4.37 1.76 16.50
CA ASP A 220 4.36 1.37 17.92
C ASP A 220 3.03 1.73 18.59
N LEU A 221 2.44 2.89 18.25
CA LEU A 221 1.10 3.27 18.71
C LEU A 221 0.03 2.26 18.26
N ILE A 222 0.05 1.86 16.99
CA ILE A 222 -0.91 0.91 16.45
C ILE A 222 -0.76 -0.45 17.15
N ILE A 223 0.45 -0.93 17.34
CA ILE A 223 0.71 -2.19 18.05
C ILE A 223 0.22 -2.10 19.50
N GLU A 224 0.53 -1.00 20.21
CA GLU A 224 0.13 -0.82 21.60
C GLU A 224 -1.40 -0.79 21.75
N LYS A 225 -2.08 0.03 20.97
CA LYS A 225 -3.55 0.12 20.99
C LYS A 225 -4.24 -1.14 20.46
N GLY A 226 -3.55 -1.90 19.62
CA GLY A 226 -4.05 -3.14 19.02
C GLY A 226 -3.98 -4.36 19.93
N LYS A 227 -3.27 -4.32 21.07
CA LYS A 227 -3.12 -5.47 21.99
C LYS A 227 -4.47 -6.05 22.40
N GLU A 228 -5.44 -5.25 22.77
CA GLU A 228 -6.79 -5.69 23.16
C GLU A 228 -7.58 -6.35 22.02
N PHE A 229 -7.21 -6.06 20.75
CA PHE A 229 -7.80 -6.65 19.56
C PHE A 229 -7.03 -7.87 19.06
N ASN A 230 -6.02 -8.31 19.81
CA ASN A 230 -5.11 -9.40 19.45
C ASN A 230 -4.38 -9.11 18.13
N ILE A 231 -3.81 -7.90 18.02
CA ILE A 231 -3.03 -7.51 16.83
C ILE A 231 -1.77 -8.35 16.69
N ARG A 232 -1.39 -8.64 15.46
CA ARG A 232 -0.06 -9.17 15.09
C ARG A 232 0.49 -8.41 13.89
N VAL A 233 1.80 -8.40 13.77
CA VAL A 233 2.44 -8.05 12.51
C VAL A 233 2.19 -9.21 11.52
N GLY A 234 1.86 -8.86 10.31
CA GLY A 234 1.58 -9.79 9.22
C GLY A 234 2.01 -9.24 7.87
N CYS A 235 1.52 -9.83 6.80
CA CYS A 235 1.91 -9.46 5.44
C CYS A 235 0.84 -9.80 4.41
N PRO A 236 0.86 -9.18 3.22
CA PRO A 236 -0.10 -9.44 2.14
C PRO A 236 -0.08 -10.88 1.62
N ASN A 237 1.05 -11.59 1.73
CA ASN A 237 1.18 -12.96 1.23
C ASN A 237 0.24 -13.96 1.90
N THR A 238 -0.29 -13.63 3.08
CA THR A 238 -1.33 -14.43 3.75
C THR A 238 -2.59 -14.58 2.89
N VAL A 239 -2.88 -13.61 2.03
CA VAL A 239 -4.03 -13.64 1.09
C VAL A 239 -3.81 -14.69 -0.01
N SER A 240 -2.57 -14.92 -0.43
CA SER A 240 -2.23 -15.94 -1.44
C SER A 240 -2.61 -17.35 -0.99
N TYR A 241 -2.66 -17.63 0.32
CA TYR A 241 -3.12 -18.90 0.85
C TYR A 241 -4.58 -19.22 0.47
N THR A 242 -5.44 -18.21 0.31
CA THR A 242 -6.83 -18.39 -0.13
C THR A 242 -6.92 -18.91 -1.56
N HIS A 243 -6.00 -18.48 -2.43
CA HIS A 243 -5.97 -18.89 -3.83
C HIS A 243 -5.45 -20.32 -3.99
N LEU A 244 -4.49 -20.73 -3.17
CA LEU A 244 -3.98 -22.10 -3.17
C LEU A 244 -5.06 -23.09 -2.73
N ARG A 245 -5.93 -22.74 -1.79
CA ARG A 245 -7.00 -23.57 -1.28
C ARG A 245 -8.22 -23.70 -2.20
N ALA A 246 -8.40 -22.77 -3.11
CA ALA A 246 -9.49 -22.81 -4.09
C ALA A 246 -9.28 -23.88 -5.19
N HIS A 247 -8.10 -24.52 -5.21
CA HIS A 247 -7.70 -25.57 -6.13
C HIS A 247 -7.54 -26.95 -5.46
N GLU A 248 -7.76 -27.07 -4.13
CA GLU A 248 -7.89 -28.34 -3.40
C GLU A 248 -9.37 -28.71 -3.23
#